data_e5ba9141f1dbb5d8c0fc04dd4bf33d51
#
_entry.id   e5ba9141f1dbb5d8c0fc04dd4bf33d51
#
_cell.length_a   1.000
_cell.length_b   1.000
_cell.length_c   1.000
_cell.angle_alpha   90.00
_cell.angle_beta   90.00
_cell.angle_gamma   90.00
#
_symmetry.space_group_name_H-M   'P 1'
#
loop_
_entity.id
_entity.type
_entity.pdbx_description
1 polymer ?
#
loop_
_entity_poly.entity_id
_entity_poly.type
_entity_poly.pdbx_seq_one_letter_code
_entity_poly.pdbx_strand_id
1 'polypeptide(L)'
;MKVYISQLTETENIIDLLEKYEIGLEIVLFASPYCLDRQDEFIENYKIELGDLYGKINLGIHGPYADLIPGARDELITKATNYRMQQAYDVAKKMDANFVVYHNGYYPKTYSYIEWMQRTPTYWNDFKEGKEDDDIKIHIENVHEEDYFLLNELMEEIHDEKTSVCLDVGHVNAYSKVDVMEWMKILKKYIKHMHIHNNFGDRDSHLGINKGELDIIEILNIVKDKDITVTLEITNVDELRESLDILYKNGFIKLREVVKNNV
;
A
#
# COMPACT_ATOMS: atom_id res chain seq x y z
N MET A 1 8.85 -12.70 -3.02
CA MET A 1 8.52 -11.32 -2.55
C MET A 1 9.03 -10.31 -3.58
N LYS A 2 8.24 -9.27 -3.91
CA LYS A 2 8.66 -8.13 -4.73
C LYS A 2 8.65 -6.88 -3.85
N VAL A 3 9.64 -6.00 -4.02
CA VAL A 3 9.77 -4.76 -3.23
C VAL A 3 9.44 -3.54 -4.07
N TYR A 4 8.73 -2.62 -3.48
CA TYR A 4 8.37 -1.30 -4.01
C TYR A 4 8.86 -0.22 -3.04
N ILE A 5 8.93 1.00 -3.50
CA ILE A 5 9.04 2.21 -2.67
C ILE A 5 7.80 3.06 -2.85
N SER A 6 7.35 3.72 -1.78
CA SER A 6 6.24 4.67 -1.84
C SER A 6 6.75 6.04 -2.29
N GLN A 7 5.98 6.70 -3.16
CA GLN A 7 6.30 8.05 -3.62
C GLN A 7 5.86 9.09 -2.57
N LEU A 8 6.65 9.25 -1.54
CA LEU A 8 6.43 10.26 -0.49
C LEU A 8 7.23 11.57 -0.71
N THR A 9 7.87 11.70 -1.87
CA THR A 9 8.66 12.86 -2.30
C THR A 9 8.54 13.04 -3.81
N GLU A 10 9.11 14.11 -4.34
CA GLU A 10 9.16 14.34 -5.80
C GLU A 10 9.88 13.21 -6.52
N THR A 11 9.40 12.84 -7.72
CA THR A 11 9.94 11.73 -8.53
C THR A 11 11.44 11.87 -8.78
N GLU A 12 11.92 13.10 -9.00
CA GLU A 12 13.35 13.39 -9.25
C GLU A 12 14.28 12.94 -8.12
N ASN A 13 13.78 12.88 -6.88
CA ASN A 13 14.58 12.48 -5.71
C ASN A 13 14.76 10.97 -5.56
N ILE A 14 13.96 10.17 -6.27
CA ILE A 14 13.93 8.71 -6.17
C ILE A 14 14.20 7.99 -7.49
N ILE A 15 14.28 8.72 -8.60
CA ILE A 15 14.43 8.14 -9.95
C ILE A 15 15.70 7.28 -10.05
N ASP A 16 16.82 7.74 -9.47
CA ASP A 16 18.09 7.02 -9.44
C ASP A 16 18.02 5.71 -8.63
N LEU A 17 17.15 5.63 -7.63
CA LEU A 17 16.89 4.40 -6.88
C LEU A 17 16.16 3.37 -7.72
N LEU A 18 15.16 3.83 -8.50
CA LEU A 18 14.43 3.00 -9.45
C LEU A 18 15.31 2.52 -10.61
N GLU A 19 16.29 3.33 -11.03
CA GLU A 19 17.30 2.94 -12.01
C GLU A 19 18.30 1.94 -11.46
N LYS A 20 18.71 2.12 -10.19
CA LYS A 20 19.74 1.30 -9.53
C LYS A 20 19.24 -0.09 -9.14
N TYR A 21 18.03 -0.17 -8.56
CA TYR A 21 17.50 -1.40 -7.99
C TYR A 21 16.35 -1.98 -8.81
N GLU A 22 16.22 -3.31 -8.79
CA GLU A 22 15.07 -4.04 -9.34
C GLU A 22 13.88 -3.95 -8.36
N ILE A 23 13.28 -2.78 -8.27
CA ILE A 23 12.14 -2.46 -7.41
C ILE A 23 11.01 -1.83 -8.22
N GLY A 24 9.79 -1.86 -7.64
CA GLY A 24 8.62 -1.17 -8.15
C GLY A 24 8.40 0.19 -7.48
N LEU A 25 7.33 0.86 -7.87
CA LEU A 25 6.92 2.16 -7.35
C LEU A 25 5.43 2.13 -6.99
N GLU A 26 5.10 2.50 -5.76
CA GLU A 26 3.74 2.77 -5.32
C GLU A 26 3.50 4.28 -5.34
N ILE A 27 2.58 4.70 -6.20
CA ILE A 27 2.30 6.10 -6.48
C ILE A 27 1.26 6.63 -5.51
N VAL A 28 1.61 7.63 -4.70
CA VAL A 28 0.72 8.28 -3.72
C VAL A 28 0.05 9.54 -4.28
N LEU A 29 0.51 10.07 -5.40
CA LEU A 29 -0.01 11.28 -6.04
C LEU A 29 -1.53 11.27 -6.18
N PHE A 30 -2.11 10.12 -6.54
CA PHE A 30 -3.55 9.94 -6.73
C PHE A 30 -4.34 9.68 -5.44
N ALA A 31 -3.72 9.79 -4.26
CA ALA A 31 -4.46 9.95 -3.02
C ALA A 31 -5.12 11.34 -2.91
N SER A 32 -4.66 12.31 -3.71
CA SER A 32 -5.23 13.66 -3.77
C SER A 32 -6.47 13.74 -4.66
N PRO A 33 -7.63 14.23 -4.16
CA PRO A 33 -8.81 14.50 -5.00
C PRO A 33 -8.53 15.46 -6.16
N TYR A 34 -7.62 16.41 -5.97
CA TYR A 34 -7.21 17.36 -7.03
C TYR A 34 -6.57 16.63 -8.22
N CYS A 35 -5.69 15.66 -7.94
CA CYS A 35 -5.04 14.87 -8.97
C CYS A 35 -6.01 13.87 -9.62
N LEU A 36 -6.90 13.27 -8.84
CA LEU A 36 -7.95 12.39 -9.35
C LEU A 36 -8.91 13.09 -10.32
N ASP A 37 -9.29 14.34 -10.03
CA ASP A 37 -10.17 15.13 -10.92
C ASP A 37 -9.47 15.55 -12.23
N ARG A 38 -8.15 15.42 -12.29
CA ARG A 38 -7.29 15.73 -13.46
C ARG A 38 -6.41 14.55 -13.84
N GLN A 39 -6.89 13.34 -13.61
CA GLN A 39 -6.07 12.12 -13.70
C GLN A 39 -5.34 11.99 -15.04
N ASP A 40 -5.95 12.35 -16.16
CA ASP A 40 -5.32 12.21 -17.48
C ASP A 40 -4.10 13.12 -17.64
N GLU A 41 -4.18 14.36 -17.15
CA GLU A 41 -3.06 15.30 -17.11
C GLU A 41 -1.91 14.79 -16.25
N PHE A 42 -2.23 14.35 -15.02
CA PHE A 42 -1.22 13.87 -14.08
C PHE A 42 -0.61 12.52 -14.51
N ILE A 43 -1.37 11.63 -15.14
CA ILE A 43 -0.84 10.39 -15.71
C ILE A 43 0.18 10.69 -16.82
N GLU A 44 -0.12 11.61 -17.74
CA GLU A 44 0.81 11.95 -18.81
C GLU A 44 2.08 12.63 -18.28
N ASN A 45 1.96 13.54 -17.31
CA ASN A 45 3.11 14.15 -16.65
C ASN A 45 3.97 13.08 -15.96
N TYR A 46 3.35 12.14 -15.26
CA TYR A 46 4.04 11.07 -14.57
C TYR A 46 4.80 10.12 -15.50
N LYS A 47 4.21 9.81 -16.67
CA LYS A 47 4.90 9.05 -17.71
C LYS A 47 6.15 9.75 -18.21
N ILE A 48 6.07 11.09 -18.36
CA ILE A 48 7.22 11.91 -18.77
C ILE A 48 8.30 11.89 -17.68
N GLU A 49 7.94 12.04 -16.41
CA GLU A 49 8.87 12.02 -15.28
C GLU A 49 9.59 10.68 -15.13
N LEU A 50 8.88 9.56 -15.29
CA LEU A 50 9.48 8.22 -15.26
C LEU A 50 10.31 7.91 -16.51
N GLY A 51 10.02 8.56 -17.64
CA GLY A 51 10.76 8.38 -18.88
C GLY A 51 10.91 6.90 -19.27
N ASP A 52 12.15 6.46 -19.46
CA ASP A 52 12.47 5.09 -19.87
C ASP A 52 12.13 4.01 -18.83
N LEU A 53 11.83 4.37 -17.59
CA LEU A 53 11.39 3.44 -16.55
C LEU A 53 9.90 3.08 -16.68
N TYR A 54 9.09 3.95 -17.27
CA TYR A 54 7.68 3.65 -17.51
C TYR A 54 7.53 2.40 -18.38
N GLY A 55 6.69 1.46 -17.95
CA GLY A 55 6.55 0.14 -18.59
C GLY A 55 7.68 -0.87 -18.33
N LYS A 56 8.75 -0.47 -17.61
CA LYS A 56 9.84 -1.36 -17.20
C LYS A 56 9.84 -1.68 -15.70
N ILE A 57 9.20 -0.86 -14.89
CA ILE A 57 9.01 -1.09 -13.47
C ILE A 57 7.57 -1.48 -13.17
N ASN A 58 7.37 -2.24 -12.10
CA ASN A 58 6.03 -2.54 -11.60
C ASN A 58 5.47 -1.29 -10.90
N LEU A 59 4.19 -0.98 -11.12
CA LEU A 59 3.51 0.11 -10.48
C LEU A 59 2.43 -0.40 -9.53
N GLY A 60 2.23 0.28 -8.41
CA GLY A 60 1.09 0.22 -7.52
C GLY A 60 0.51 1.61 -7.34
N ILE A 61 -0.73 1.70 -6.91
CA ILE A 61 -1.39 2.98 -6.59
C ILE A 61 -1.77 2.96 -5.11
N HIS A 62 -1.36 3.96 -4.36
CA HIS A 62 -2.00 4.25 -3.08
C HIS A 62 -3.26 5.06 -3.35
N GLY A 63 -4.41 4.50 -3.00
CA GLY A 63 -5.70 5.13 -3.22
C GLY A 63 -5.96 6.30 -2.27
N PRO A 64 -6.99 7.10 -2.52
CA PRO A 64 -7.38 8.18 -1.63
C PRO A 64 -7.92 7.64 -0.32
N TYR A 65 -7.58 8.32 0.78
CA TYR A 65 -7.94 7.90 2.13
C TYR A 65 -8.54 9.01 3.00
N ALA A 66 -8.09 10.26 2.81
CA ALA A 66 -8.56 11.38 3.62
C ALA A 66 -10.07 11.60 3.43
N ASP A 67 -10.82 11.69 4.53
CA ASP A 67 -12.27 11.90 4.56
C ASP A 67 -13.12 10.79 3.92
N LEU A 68 -12.53 9.65 3.55
CA LEU A 68 -13.21 8.55 2.88
C LEU A 68 -13.45 7.38 3.83
N ILE A 69 -14.70 6.87 3.82
CA ILE A 69 -15.15 5.90 4.81
C ILE A 69 -16.00 4.81 4.15
N PRO A 70 -15.41 3.64 3.81
CA PRO A 70 -16.12 2.52 3.20
C PRO A 70 -17.34 2.03 3.98
N GLY A 71 -17.30 2.10 5.31
CA GLY A 71 -18.40 1.71 6.20
C GLY A 71 -19.26 2.88 6.69
N ALA A 72 -19.32 4.02 5.98
CA ALA A 72 -20.07 5.20 6.42
C ALA A 72 -21.56 4.92 6.65
N ARG A 73 -22.14 5.62 7.65
CA ARG A 73 -23.60 5.59 7.89
C ARG A 73 -24.37 6.46 6.91
N ASP A 74 -23.74 7.56 6.50
CA ASP A 74 -24.33 8.53 5.59
C ASP A 74 -24.08 8.09 4.14
N GLU A 75 -25.17 7.92 3.38
CA GLU A 75 -25.09 7.52 1.98
C GLU A 75 -24.35 8.50 1.08
N LEU A 76 -24.33 9.80 1.42
CA LEU A 76 -23.57 10.79 0.65
C LEU A 76 -22.07 10.58 0.84
N ILE A 77 -21.64 10.25 2.05
CA ILE A 77 -20.24 9.90 2.33
C ILE A 77 -19.87 8.61 1.62
N THR A 78 -20.71 7.58 1.68
CA THR A 78 -20.50 6.32 0.95
C THR A 78 -20.38 6.55 -0.56
N LYS A 79 -21.25 7.37 -1.15
CA LYS A 79 -21.21 7.72 -2.58
C LYS A 79 -19.92 8.47 -2.94
N ALA A 80 -19.51 9.44 -2.11
CA ALA A 80 -18.25 10.17 -2.32
C ALA A 80 -17.03 9.24 -2.21
N THR A 81 -17.03 8.35 -1.20
CA THR A 81 -15.99 7.34 -1.01
C THR A 81 -15.89 6.44 -2.23
N ASN A 82 -17.01 5.85 -2.66
CA ASN A 82 -17.04 4.97 -3.84
C ASN A 82 -16.56 5.68 -5.10
N TYR A 83 -16.99 6.93 -5.33
CA TYR A 83 -16.57 7.72 -6.48
C TYR A 83 -15.05 7.94 -6.49
N ARG A 84 -14.45 8.34 -5.37
CA ARG A 84 -13.02 8.61 -5.26
C ARG A 84 -12.17 7.33 -5.37
N MET A 85 -12.58 6.26 -4.73
CA MET A 85 -11.90 4.96 -4.83
C MET A 85 -11.99 4.41 -6.26
N GLN A 86 -13.13 4.57 -6.95
CA GLN A 86 -13.27 4.17 -8.34
C GLN A 86 -12.33 4.98 -9.25
N GLN A 87 -12.18 6.30 -9.04
CA GLN A 87 -11.22 7.09 -9.80
C GLN A 87 -9.78 6.56 -9.65
N ALA A 88 -9.35 6.20 -8.43
CA ALA A 88 -8.02 5.63 -8.22
C ALA A 88 -7.86 4.24 -8.89
N TYR A 89 -8.90 3.43 -8.87
CA TYR A 89 -8.91 2.16 -9.61
C TYR A 89 -8.79 2.37 -11.13
N ASP A 90 -9.49 3.38 -11.66
CA ASP A 90 -9.40 3.73 -13.09
C ASP A 90 -8.01 4.25 -13.46
N VAL A 91 -7.34 5.00 -12.55
CA VAL A 91 -5.92 5.37 -12.70
C VAL A 91 -5.04 4.13 -12.77
N ALA A 92 -5.24 3.16 -11.88
CA ALA A 92 -4.47 1.93 -11.90
C ALA A 92 -4.62 1.18 -13.23
N LYS A 93 -5.83 1.13 -13.80
CA LYS A 93 -6.06 0.57 -15.16
C LYS A 93 -5.31 1.34 -16.25
N LYS A 94 -5.37 2.67 -16.23
CA LYS A 94 -4.71 3.53 -17.23
C LYS A 94 -3.19 3.46 -17.19
N MET A 95 -2.64 3.17 -16.01
CA MET A 95 -1.19 3.09 -15.78
C MET A 95 -0.64 1.65 -15.80
N ASP A 96 -1.49 0.64 -16.03
CA ASP A 96 -1.12 -0.78 -15.96
C ASP A 96 -0.49 -1.16 -14.61
N ALA A 97 -1.07 -0.63 -13.53
CA ALA A 97 -0.61 -0.90 -12.18
C ALA A 97 -1.08 -2.28 -11.69
N ASN A 98 -0.26 -2.92 -10.87
CA ASN A 98 -0.50 -4.27 -10.37
C ASN A 98 -1.55 -4.32 -9.25
N PHE A 99 -1.66 -3.23 -8.47
CA PHE A 99 -2.56 -3.17 -7.33
C PHE A 99 -2.97 -1.74 -6.96
N VAL A 100 -4.02 -1.63 -6.15
CA VAL A 100 -4.40 -0.41 -5.43
C VAL A 100 -4.51 -0.73 -3.94
N VAL A 101 -3.90 0.10 -3.09
CA VAL A 101 -4.07 0.06 -1.63
C VAL A 101 -5.15 1.05 -1.23
N TYR A 102 -6.03 0.66 -0.31
CA TYR A 102 -7.03 1.54 0.29
C TYR A 102 -7.05 1.37 1.80
N HIS A 103 -7.13 2.47 2.52
CA HIS A 103 -7.42 2.42 3.96
C HIS A 103 -8.82 1.85 4.21
N ASN A 104 -8.98 1.05 5.26
CA ASN A 104 -10.32 0.54 5.61
C ASN A 104 -11.25 1.64 6.17
N GLY A 105 -10.69 2.76 6.65
CA GLY A 105 -11.42 3.92 7.14
C GLY A 105 -12.07 3.74 8.52
N TYR A 106 -11.70 2.72 9.28
CA TYR A 106 -12.18 2.53 10.66
C TYR A 106 -11.41 3.41 11.64
N TYR A 107 -12.15 4.14 12.47
CA TYR A 107 -11.58 4.94 13.57
C TYR A 107 -12.09 4.40 14.91
N PRO A 108 -11.23 3.75 15.72
CA PRO A 108 -11.59 3.28 17.06
C PRO A 108 -12.19 4.41 17.91
N LYS A 109 -13.17 4.08 18.76
CA LYS A 109 -13.90 5.02 19.64
C LYS A 109 -14.80 6.03 18.90
N THR A 110 -14.68 6.19 17.60
CA THR A 110 -15.59 7.01 16.78
C THR A 110 -16.69 6.16 16.19
N TYR A 111 -16.36 4.98 15.71
CA TYR A 111 -17.31 4.04 15.15
C TYR A 111 -17.54 2.85 16.09
N SER A 112 -18.80 2.40 16.18
CA SER A 112 -19.12 1.11 16.77
C SER A 112 -18.60 -0.01 15.86
N TYR A 113 -17.80 -0.92 16.40
CA TYR A 113 -17.31 -2.10 15.68
C TYR A 113 -18.46 -2.90 15.03
N ILE A 114 -19.52 -3.19 15.81
CA ILE A 114 -20.67 -3.98 15.32
C ILE A 114 -21.34 -3.29 14.14
N GLU A 115 -21.59 -1.98 14.24
CA GLU A 115 -22.24 -1.24 13.15
C GLU A 115 -21.33 -1.07 11.93
N TRP A 116 -20.02 -1.01 12.14
CA TRP A 116 -19.02 -0.97 11.07
C TRP A 116 -19.06 -2.29 10.27
N MET A 117 -18.97 -3.41 10.95
CA MET A 117 -18.99 -4.74 10.35
C MET A 117 -20.31 -5.09 9.65
N GLN A 118 -21.42 -4.46 10.02
CA GLN A 118 -22.70 -4.61 9.29
C GLN A 118 -22.69 -3.97 7.89
N ARG A 119 -21.80 -3.02 7.60
CA ARG A 119 -21.82 -2.25 6.35
C ARG A 119 -20.59 -2.46 5.48
N THR A 120 -19.43 -2.53 6.09
CA THR A 120 -18.14 -2.54 5.38
C THR A 120 -17.96 -3.77 4.48
N PRO A 121 -18.32 -5.00 4.87
CA PRO A 121 -18.26 -6.15 3.96
C PRO A 121 -19.13 -5.96 2.71
N THR A 122 -20.35 -5.45 2.87
CA THR A 122 -21.24 -5.14 1.73
C THR A 122 -20.60 -4.10 0.82
N TYR A 123 -20.06 -3.02 1.38
CA TYR A 123 -19.37 -2.00 0.58
C TYR A 123 -18.25 -2.60 -0.29
N TRP A 124 -17.38 -3.40 0.28
CA TRP A 124 -16.26 -4.00 -0.46
C TRP A 124 -16.73 -5.04 -1.48
N ASN A 125 -17.75 -5.81 -1.16
CA ASN A 125 -18.35 -6.74 -2.11
C ASN A 125 -18.98 -6.01 -3.29
N ASP A 126 -19.71 -4.90 -3.07
CA ASP A 126 -20.29 -4.08 -4.13
C ASP A 126 -19.18 -3.35 -4.94
N PHE A 127 -18.13 -2.85 -4.27
CA PHE A 127 -17.02 -2.12 -4.93
C PHE A 127 -16.26 -2.98 -5.95
N LYS A 128 -16.12 -4.27 -5.69
CA LYS A 128 -15.39 -5.18 -6.59
C LYS A 128 -16.24 -5.70 -7.76
N GLU A 129 -17.56 -5.52 -7.74
CA GLU A 129 -18.41 -5.93 -8.86
C GLU A 129 -17.97 -5.29 -10.18
N GLY A 130 -17.91 -6.10 -11.24
CA GLY A 130 -17.45 -5.66 -12.55
C GLY A 130 -15.94 -5.50 -12.71
N LYS A 131 -15.14 -5.94 -11.70
CA LYS A 131 -13.68 -5.91 -11.70
C LYS A 131 -13.04 -7.31 -11.74
N GLU A 132 -13.86 -8.36 -11.92
CA GLU A 132 -13.42 -9.75 -11.82
C GLU A 132 -12.42 -10.13 -12.91
N ASP A 133 -12.52 -9.52 -14.08
CA ASP A 133 -11.63 -9.79 -15.22
C ASP A 133 -10.34 -8.94 -15.23
N ASP A 134 -10.26 -7.93 -14.38
CA ASP A 134 -9.07 -7.08 -14.26
C ASP A 134 -7.94 -7.81 -13.48
N ASP A 135 -6.68 -7.62 -13.86
CA ASP A 135 -5.54 -8.21 -13.14
C ASP A 135 -5.10 -7.41 -11.91
N ILE A 136 -5.76 -6.27 -11.64
CA ILE A 136 -5.44 -5.37 -10.53
C ILE A 136 -5.90 -5.97 -9.20
N LYS A 137 -4.99 -6.03 -8.23
CA LYS A 137 -5.30 -6.46 -6.86
C LYS A 137 -5.78 -5.28 -6.01
N ILE A 138 -6.67 -5.55 -5.07
CA ILE A 138 -7.13 -4.57 -4.07
C ILE A 138 -6.58 -4.99 -2.72
N HIS A 139 -5.86 -4.10 -2.06
CA HIS A 139 -5.33 -4.33 -0.73
C HIS A 139 -5.99 -3.38 0.26
N ILE A 140 -6.55 -3.92 1.34
CA ILE A 140 -7.19 -3.15 2.42
C ILE A 140 -6.19 -3.04 3.56
N GLU A 141 -5.85 -1.81 3.92
CA GLU A 141 -4.80 -1.48 4.87
C GLU A 141 -5.35 -1.23 6.27
N ASN A 142 -4.63 -1.73 7.30
CA ASN A 142 -4.81 -1.32 8.69
C ASN A 142 -4.20 0.05 8.93
N VAL A 143 -4.89 0.88 9.72
CA VAL A 143 -4.41 2.23 10.06
C VAL A 143 -4.42 2.45 11.58
N HIS A 144 -5.59 2.52 12.20
CA HIS A 144 -5.75 2.89 13.61
C HIS A 144 -6.31 1.76 14.49
N GLU A 145 -6.39 0.55 13.97
CA GLU A 145 -6.94 -0.59 14.71
C GLU A 145 -6.06 -0.95 15.91
N GLU A 146 -6.73 -1.11 17.05
CA GLU A 146 -6.06 -1.53 18.29
C GLU A 146 -5.68 -3.03 18.28
N ASP A 147 -6.25 -3.81 17.35
CA ASP A 147 -6.00 -5.24 17.14
C ASP A 147 -6.43 -5.69 15.72
N TYR A 148 -6.15 -6.95 15.39
CA TYR A 148 -6.39 -7.55 14.08
C TYR A 148 -7.84 -8.02 13.84
N PHE A 149 -8.73 -8.02 14.84
CA PHE A 149 -10.04 -8.66 14.73
C PHE A 149 -10.87 -8.11 13.58
N LEU A 150 -10.91 -6.78 13.43
CA LEU A 150 -11.68 -6.13 12.37
C LEU A 150 -11.26 -6.63 10.98
N LEU A 151 -9.98 -6.61 10.66
CA LEU A 151 -9.50 -7.05 9.35
C LEU A 151 -9.66 -8.55 9.15
N ASN A 152 -9.47 -9.35 10.21
CA ASN A 152 -9.68 -10.80 10.11
C ASN A 152 -11.14 -11.12 9.76
N GLU A 153 -12.11 -10.54 10.48
CA GLU A 153 -13.53 -10.77 10.21
C GLU A 153 -13.96 -10.17 8.87
N LEU A 154 -13.45 -8.98 8.51
CA LEU A 154 -13.72 -8.37 7.22
C LEU A 154 -13.29 -9.29 6.06
N MET A 155 -12.10 -9.87 6.15
CA MET A 155 -11.60 -10.80 5.13
C MET A 155 -12.35 -12.13 5.09
N GLU A 156 -12.96 -12.56 6.19
CA GLU A 156 -13.85 -13.74 6.22
C GLU A 156 -15.18 -13.48 5.49
N GLU A 157 -15.67 -12.26 5.51
CA GLU A 157 -16.89 -11.83 4.83
C GLU A 157 -16.67 -11.41 3.36
N ILE A 158 -15.44 -11.02 2.99
CA ILE A 158 -15.08 -10.70 1.60
C ILE A 158 -14.54 -11.96 0.91
N HIS A 159 -15.43 -12.71 0.27
CA HIS A 159 -15.07 -13.94 -0.44
C HIS A 159 -14.48 -13.65 -1.82
N ASP A 160 -13.19 -13.23 -1.87
CA ASP A 160 -12.53 -12.90 -3.13
C ASP A 160 -11.01 -13.12 -3.04
N GLU A 161 -10.42 -13.65 -4.13
CA GLU A 161 -8.96 -13.88 -4.24
C GLU A 161 -8.18 -12.63 -4.64
N LYS A 162 -8.86 -11.58 -5.13
CA LYS A 162 -8.23 -10.32 -5.57
C LYS A 162 -8.16 -9.27 -4.47
N THR A 163 -9.04 -9.39 -3.46
CA THR A 163 -9.06 -8.51 -2.29
C THR A 163 -8.31 -9.17 -1.15
N SER A 164 -7.40 -8.44 -0.53
CA SER A 164 -6.52 -8.96 0.50
C SER A 164 -6.07 -7.86 1.46
N VAL A 165 -5.32 -8.23 2.49
CA VAL A 165 -4.79 -7.28 3.46
C VAL A 165 -3.48 -6.69 2.95
N CYS A 166 -3.36 -5.36 3.02
CA CYS A 166 -2.10 -4.65 3.18
C CYS A 166 -1.82 -4.54 4.68
N LEU A 167 -0.81 -5.23 5.18
CA LEU A 167 -0.40 -5.08 6.57
C LEU A 167 0.66 -3.98 6.67
N ASP A 168 0.28 -2.84 7.22
CA ASP A 168 1.22 -1.80 7.61
C ASP A 168 1.76 -2.11 9.02
N VAL A 169 3.06 -2.45 9.08
CA VAL A 169 3.71 -2.85 10.33
C VAL A 169 4.05 -1.65 11.22
N GLY A 170 4.26 -0.48 10.63
CA GLY A 170 4.49 0.75 11.39
C GLY A 170 3.22 1.24 12.05
N HIS A 171 2.07 1.18 11.38
CA HIS A 171 0.76 1.44 11.98
C HIS A 171 0.45 0.48 13.13
N VAL A 172 0.73 -0.82 12.94
CA VAL A 172 0.59 -1.78 14.04
C VAL A 172 1.44 -1.36 15.24
N ASN A 173 2.71 -1.02 15.03
CA ASN A 173 3.60 -0.61 16.11
C ASN A 173 3.13 0.66 16.82
N ALA A 174 2.61 1.64 16.06
CA ALA A 174 2.19 2.94 16.60
C ALA A 174 0.84 2.90 17.32
N TYR A 175 -0.11 2.06 16.88
CA TYR A 175 -1.50 2.17 17.30
C TYR A 175 -2.07 0.91 17.92
N SER A 176 -1.51 -0.27 17.64
CA SER A 176 -2.05 -1.53 18.12
C SER A 176 -1.62 -1.85 19.56
N LYS A 177 -2.46 -2.59 20.26
CA LYS A 177 -2.15 -3.21 21.56
C LYS A 177 -1.57 -4.63 21.42
N VAL A 178 -1.52 -5.12 20.19
CA VAL A 178 -1.05 -6.45 19.82
C VAL A 178 0.17 -6.29 18.93
N ASP A 179 1.21 -7.08 19.18
CA ASP A 179 2.46 -6.97 18.41
C ASP A 179 2.33 -7.42 16.96
N VAL A 180 3.25 -6.96 16.11
CA VAL A 180 3.28 -7.21 14.66
C VAL A 180 3.32 -8.70 14.35
N MET A 181 4.04 -9.50 15.14
CA MET A 181 4.20 -10.94 14.87
C MET A 181 2.89 -11.69 15.04
N GLU A 182 2.05 -11.29 16.00
CA GLU A 182 0.73 -11.87 16.18
C GLU A 182 -0.22 -11.46 15.06
N TRP A 183 -0.22 -10.20 14.62
CA TRP A 183 -0.94 -9.75 13.43
C TRP A 183 -0.57 -10.59 12.20
N MET A 184 0.73 -10.75 11.94
CA MET A 184 1.23 -11.57 10.82
C MET A 184 0.81 -13.03 10.91
N LYS A 185 0.77 -13.58 12.11
CA LYS A 185 0.36 -14.97 12.36
C LYS A 185 -1.12 -15.18 12.06
N ILE A 186 -1.98 -14.30 12.56
CA ILE A 186 -3.43 -14.43 12.43
C ILE A 186 -3.88 -14.13 11.01
N LEU A 187 -3.39 -13.02 10.43
CA LEU A 187 -3.77 -12.59 9.08
C LEU A 187 -2.98 -13.29 7.97
N LYS A 188 -2.13 -14.26 8.29
CA LYS A 188 -1.18 -14.93 7.38
C LYS A 188 -1.75 -15.30 6.00
N LYS A 189 -3.01 -15.78 5.96
CA LYS A 189 -3.65 -16.22 4.71
C LYS A 189 -4.15 -15.06 3.84
N TYR A 190 -4.37 -13.89 4.47
CA TYR A 190 -4.93 -12.71 3.82
C TYR A 190 -3.90 -11.67 3.42
N ILE A 191 -2.71 -11.65 4.06
CA ILE A 191 -1.64 -10.71 3.73
C ILE A 191 -1.08 -11.04 2.35
N LYS A 192 -1.21 -10.11 1.41
CA LYS A 192 -0.61 -10.15 0.06
C LYS A 192 0.22 -8.92 -0.24
N HIS A 193 0.07 -7.89 0.57
CA HIS A 193 0.85 -6.67 0.52
C HIS A 193 1.25 -6.24 1.93
N MET A 194 2.37 -5.53 2.06
CA MET A 194 2.80 -4.96 3.34
C MET A 194 3.38 -3.57 3.10
N HIS A 195 3.02 -2.61 3.96
CA HIS A 195 3.75 -1.38 4.10
C HIS A 195 4.79 -1.53 5.22
N ILE A 196 5.99 -1.05 4.94
CA ILE A 196 7.15 -1.19 5.82
C ILE A 196 7.78 0.17 6.05
N HIS A 197 7.68 0.63 7.25
CA HIS A 197 8.44 1.74 7.82
C HIS A 197 8.67 1.46 9.31
N ASN A 198 9.50 2.24 9.95
CA ASN A 198 9.80 2.05 11.36
C ASN A 198 9.37 3.28 12.19
N ASN A 199 9.20 3.09 13.48
CA ASN A 199 8.90 4.13 14.47
C ASN A 199 9.25 3.62 15.87
N PHE A 200 8.97 4.41 16.91
CA PHE A 200 9.25 4.07 18.31
C PHE A 200 7.99 3.71 19.11
N GLY A 201 6.93 3.27 18.46
CA GLY A 201 5.67 2.90 19.12
C GLY A 201 4.87 4.09 19.68
N ASP A 202 5.29 5.32 19.41
CA ASP A 202 4.66 6.53 19.93
C ASP A 202 3.81 7.28 18.89
N ARG A 203 4.17 7.17 17.63
CA ARG A 203 3.49 7.80 16.49
C ARG A 203 3.94 7.19 15.17
N ASP A 204 3.15 7.41 14.15
CA ASP A 204 3.44 7.05 12.78
C ASP A 204 4.50 7.99 12.17
N SER A 205 5.77 7.57 12.23
CA SER A 205 6.92 8.44 11.92
C SER A 205 7.55 8.18 10.56
N HIS A 206 7.19 7.09 9.86
CA HIS A 206 7.74 6.70 8.56
C HIS A 206 9.27 6.76 8.47
N LEU A 207 9.96 6.25 9.50
CA LEU A 207 11.43 6.21 9.58
C LEU A 207 12.01 5.07 8.74
N GLY A 208 13.31 5.18 8.43
CA GLY A 208 14.08 4.11 7.80
C GLY A 208 14.04 2.81 8.58
N ILE A 209 14.22 1.67 7.88
CA ILE A 209 14.03 0.32 8.47
C ILE A 209 14.90 0.02 9.69
N ASN A 210 16.00 0.74 9.87
CA ASN A 210 16.95 0.63 10.98
C ASN A 210 16.85 1.77 11.99
N LYS A 211 15.82 2.63 11.94
CA LYS A 211 15.73 3.87 12.74
C LYS A 211 14.65 3.84 13.84
N GLY A 212 13.96 2.73 14.06
CA GLY A 212 12.93 2.54 15.09
C GLY A 212 13.19 1.28 15.91
N GLU A 213 12.14 0.78 16.56
CA GLU A 213 12.24 -0.37 17.46
C GLU A 213 11.85 -1.72 16.81
N LEU A 214 11.21 -1.71 15.61
CA LEU A 214 10.87 -2.94 14.91
C LEU A 214 12.12 -3.58 14.28
N ASP A 215 12.27 -4.89 14.42
CA ASP A 215 13.22 -5.68 13.62
C ASP A 215 12.63 -5.98 12.24
N ILE A 216 12.75 -5.02 11.33
CA ILE A 216 12.21 -5.13 9.97
C ILE A 216 12.85 -6.29 9.20
N ILE A 217 14.11 -6.62 9.48
CA ILE A 217 14.80 -7.74 8.80
C ILE A 217 14.20 -9.07 9.23
N GLU A 218 13.86 -9.25 10.51
CA GLU A 218 13.15 -10.43 10.99
C GLU A 218 11.78 -10.56 10.32
N ILE A 219 11.00 -9.47 10.29
CA ILE A 219 9.67 -9.41 9.64
C ILE A 219 9.77 -9.83 8.17
N LEU A 220 10.71 -9.26 7.42
CA LEU A 220 10.90 -9.56 6.00
C LEU A 220 11.36 -11.00 5.76
N ASN A 221 12.17 -11.58 6.64
CA ASN A 221 12.59 -12.98 6.53
C ASN A 221 11.41 -13.96 6.63
N ILE A 222 10.35 -13.64 7.39
CA ILE A 222 9.14 -14.47 7.49
C ILE A 222 8.39 -14.53 6.15
N VAL A 223 8.50 -13.48 5.33
CA VAL A 223 7.73 -13.34 4.08
C VAL A 223 8.58 -13.45 2.82
N LYS A 224 9.90 -13.57 2.94
CA LYS A 224 10.87 -13.55 1.84
C LYS A 224 10.52 -14.50 0.69
N ASP A 225 10.09 -15.72 1.01
CA ASP A 225 9.80 -16.78 0.02
C ASP A 225 8.30 -16.87 -0.32
N LYS A 226 7.50 -15.89 0.10
CA LYS A 226 6.06 -15.85 -0.20
C LYS A 226 5.79 -15.01 -1.44
N ASP A 227 4.68 -15.29 -2.10
CA ASP A 227 4.16 -14.48 -3.20
C ASP A 227 3.37 -13.29 -2.61
N ILE A 228 4.11 -12.29 -2.15
CA ILE A 228 3.60 -11.03 -1.64
C ILE A 228 4.43 -9.86 -2.17
N THR A 229 3.88 -8.68 -2.08
CA THR A 229 4.56 -7.42 -2.36
C THR A 229 4.80 -6.65 -1.07
N VAL A 230 5.84 -5.83 -1.05
CA VAL A 230 6.22 -4.99 0.09
C VAL A 230 6.56 -3.61 -0.42
N THR A 231 5.98 -2.56 0.16
CA THR A 231 6.33 -1.17 -0.12
C THR A 231 7.07 -0.55 1.06
N LEU A 232 8.23 0.06 0.82
CA LEU A 232 8.89 0.91 1.82
C LEU A 232 8.23 2.28 1.84
N GLU A 233 7.62 2.66 2.95
CA GLU A 233 6.99 3.97 3.17
C GLU A 233 7.86 4.86 4.05
N ILE A 234 8.93 5.39 3.49
CA ILE A 234 9.94 6.19 4.21
C ILE A 234 9.96 7.60 3.64
N THR A 235 9.69 8.60 4.49
CA THR A 235 9.59 10.01 4.08
C THR A 235 10.94 10.67 3.81
N ASN A 236 11.99 10.28 4.55
CA ASN A 236 13.33 10.83 4.38
C ASN A 236 14.09 10.05 3.30
N VAL A 237 14.49 10.74 2.23
CA VAL A 237 15.18 10.12 1.06
C VAL A 237 16.51 9.49 1.44
N ASP A 238 17.28 10.08 2.35
CA ASP A 238 18.57 9.51 2.78
C ASP A 238 18.35 8.21 3.58
N GLU A 239 17.32 8.17 4.43
CA GLU A 239 16.92 6.96 5.15
C GLU A 239 16.35 5.89 4.20
N LEU A 240 15.62 6.29 3.15
CA LEU A 240 15.17 5.38 2.11
C LEU A 240 16.36 4.76 1.37
N ARG A 241 17.36 5.55 1.00
CA ARG A 241 18.60 5.08 0.37
C ARG A 241 19.34 4.08 1.26
N GLU A 242 19.52 4.42 2.54
CA GLU A 242 20.13 3.54 3.54
C GLU A 242 19.35 2.23 3.67
N SER A 243 18.03 2.31 3.72
CA SER A 243 17.12 1.16 3.83
C SER A 243 17.25 0.22 2.62
N LEU A 244 17.27 0.76 1.41
CA LEU A 244 17.47 -0.05 0.19
C LEU A 244 18.85 -0.69 0.13
N ASP A 245 19.91 0.01 0.57
CA ASP A 245 21.24 -0.57 0.67
C ASP A 245 21.28 -1.74 1.69
N ILE A 246 20.54 -1.63 2.81
CA ILE A 246 20.40 -2.71 3.79
C ILE A 246 19.65 -3.90 3.17
N LEU A 247 18.53 -3.66 2.47
CA LEU A 247 17.79 -4.72 1.79
C LEU A 247 18.62 -5.44 0.73
N TYR A 248 19.42 -4.68 -0.04
CA TYR A 248 20.33 -5.25 -1.03
C TYR A 248 21.39 -6.15 -0.40
N LYS A 249 22.07 -5.68 0.67
CA LYS A 249 23.08 -6.45 1.40
C LYS A 249 22.52 -7.73 2.03
N ASN A 250 21.24 -7.75 2.41
CA ASN A 250 20.55 -8.92 2.96
C ASN A 250 19.89 -9.80 1.89
N GLY A 251 20.04 -9.47 0.61
CA GLY A 251 19.54 -10.28 -0.51
C GLY A 251 18.02 -10.25 -0.69
N PHE A 252 17.34 -9.20 -0.24
CA PHE A 252 15.91 -8.99 -0.47
C PHE A 252 15.62 -8.34 -1.82
N ILE A 253 16.55 -7.52 -2.34
CA ILE A 253 16.47 -6.88 -3.65
C ILE A 253 17.76 -7.07 -4.44
N LYS A 254 17.70 -6.80 -5.74
CA LYS A 254 18.84 -6.91 -6.67
C LYS A 254 19.11 -5.57 -7.36
N LEU A 255 20.28 -5.44 -7.94
CA LEU A 255 20.55 -4.35 -8.88
C LEU A 255 19.79 -4.61 -10.18
N ARG A 256 19.28 -3.56 -10.79
CA ARG A 256 18.68 -3.63 -12.11
C ARG A 256 19.74 -3.91 -13.15
N GLU A 257 19.47 -4.86 -14.03
CA GLU A 257 20.38 -5.17 -15.14
C GLU A 257 20.38 -3.99 -16.12
N VAL A 258 21.55 -3.44 -16.37
CA VAL A 258 21.74 -2.43 -17.41
C VAL A 258 21.66 -3.14 -18.75
N VAL A 259 20.55 -2.97 -19.47
CA VAL A 259 20.47 -3.42 -20.87
C VAL A 259 21.53 -2.63 -21.66
N LYS A 260 22.66 -3.26 -21.94
CA LYS A 260 23.62 -2.69 -22.91
C LYS A 260 22.93 -2.71 -24.27
N ASN A 261 22.41 -1.58 -24.69
CA ASN A 261 22.04 -1.38 -26.09
C ASN A 261 23.35 -1.53 -26.87
N ASN A 262 23.54 -2.67 -27.53
CA ASN A 262 24.56 -2.83 -28.52
C ASN A 262 24.23 -1.88 -29.67
N VAL A 263 24.96 -0.79 -29.74
CA VAL A 263 24.98 0.15 -30.87
C VAL A 263 25.66 -0.52 -32.05
#